data_76ef5985ed71b74212e6e280c10b984d
#
_entry.id   76ef5985ed71b74212e6e280c10b984d
#
_cell.length_a   1.000
_cell.length_b   1.000
_cell.length_c   1.000
_cell.angle_alpha   90.00
_cell.angle_beta   90.00
_cell.angle_gamma   90.00
#
_symmetry.space_group_name_H-M   'P 1'
#
loop_
_entity.id
_entity.type
_entity.pdbx_description
1 polymer ?
#
loop_
_entity_poly.entity_id
_entity_poly.type
_entity_poly.pdbx_seq_one_letter_code
_entity_poly.pdbx_strand_id
1 'polypeptide(L)'
;MLSEKFRLADMKKLLLIWVIAGAALAGMVGCAQIKKPPAQARAVPAGVRFDKVGSITLYPGEPCTPQIMFNFRSAGSTVWLGAPKHETKMLTEAAKNNQRVHISGKWRRGGQSNCSYVEVTSAEVTR
;
A
#
# COMPACT_ATOMS: atom_id res chain seq x y z
N MET A 1 -38.30 13.94 55.61
CA MET A 1 -38.59 15.08 54.70
C MET A 1 -37.34 15.86 54.23
N LEU A 2 -36.18 15.64 54.75
CA LEU A 2 -34.95 16.27 54.29
C LEU A 2 -34.20 15.51 53.17
N SER A 3 -34.66 14.33 52.81
CA SER A 3 -33.99 13.45 51.82
C SER A 3 -34.36 13.73 50.36
N GLU A 4 -35.49 14.35 50.08
CA GLU A 4 -35.93 14.58 48.69
C GLU A 4 -35.33 15.84 48.06
N LYS A 5 -35.01 16.87 48.83
CA LYS A 5 -34.41 18.09 48.30
C LYS A 5 -32.96 17.91 47.86
N PHE A 6 -32.27 16.91 48.41
CA PHE A 6 -30.89 16.63 48.03
C PHE A 6 -30.75 15.88 46.71
N ARG A 7 -31.75 15.07 46.35
CA ARG A 7 -31.72 14.30 45.07
C ARG A 7 -31.97 15.16 43.83
N LEU A 8 -32.76 16.21 43.93
CA LEU A 8 -33.04 17.06 42.78
C LEU A 8 -31.88 17.97 42.40
N ALA A 9 -31.11 18.43 43.39
CA ALA A 9 -29.91 19.26 43.17
C ALA A 9 -28.77 18.46 42.51
N ASP A 10 -28.61 17.20 42.93
CA ASP A 10 -27.59 16.32 42.35
C ASP A 10 -27.92 15.86 40.94
N MET A 11 -29.19 15.63 40.61
CA MET A 11 -29.60 15.30 39.26
C MET A 11 -29.36 16.45 38.28
N LYS A 12 -29.56 17.69 38.71
CA LYS A 12 -29.27 18.86 37.82
C LYS A 12 -27.76 19.02 37.60
N LYS A 13 -26.93 18.74 38.58
CA LYS A 13 -25.48 18.76 38.42
C LYS A 13 -24.97 17.62 37.52
N LEU A 14 -25.54 16.43 37.68
CA LEU A 14 -25.22 15.28 36.81
C LEU A 14 -25.63 15.52 35.38
N LEU A 15 -26.80 16.10 35.13
CA LEU A 15 -27.25 16.46 33.77
C LEU A 15 -26.36 17.51 33.12
N LEU A 16 -25.90 18.51 33.87
CA LEU A 16 -24.96 19.53 33.39
C LEU A 16 -23.60 18.93 33.01
N ILE A 17 -23.11 17.96 33.77
CA ILE A 17 -21.84 17.28 33.50
C ILE A 17 -21.93 16.43 32.23
N TRP A 18 -23.07 15.79 31.98
CA TRP A 18 -23.29 15.01 30.76
C TRP A 18 -23.40 15.89 29.50
N VAL A 19 -23.99 17.08 29.61
CA VAL A 19 -24.08 18.01 28.48
C VAL A 19 -22.70 18.57 28.10
N ILE A 20 -21.85 18.84 29.08
CA ILE A 20 -20.49 19.33 28.84
C ILE A 20 -19.59 18.21 28.27
N ALA A 21 -19.75 16.97 28.73
CA ALA A 21 -19.01 15.82 28.22
C ALA A 21 -19.45 15.47 26.77
N GLY A 22 -20.72 15.66 26.44
CA GLY A 22 -21.23 15.43 25.08
C GLY A 22 -20.71 16.45 24.05
N ALA A 23 -20.49 17.68 24.44
CA ALA A 23 -19.96 18.71 23.55
C ALA A 23 -18.45 18.53 23.25
N ALA A 24 -17.70 17.93 24.17
CA ALA A 24 -16.28 17.66 23.97
C ALA A 24 -16.00 16.48 22.99
N LEU A 25 -16.95 15.56 22.83
CA LEU A 25 -16.81 14.43 21.90
C LEU A 25 -17.17 14.79 20.44
N ALA A 26 -17.91 15.86 20.20
CA ALA A 26 -18.22 16.32 18.85
C ALA A 26 -17.06 17.03 18.15
N GLY A 27 -16.01 17.40 18.87
CA GLY A 27 -14.83 18.09 18.33
C GLY A 27 -13.72 17.18 17.84
N MET A 28 -13.80 15.87 18.04
CA MET A 28 -12.79 14.90 17.59
C MET A 28 -13.26 14.04 16.40
N VAL A 29 -14.10 14.57 15.54
CA VAL A 29 -14.08 14.14 14.15
C VAL A 29 -12.85 14.78 13.52
N GLY A 30 -11.70 14.45 14.11
CA GLY A 30 -10.40 14.75 13.55
C GLY A 30 -10.39 14.15 12.16
N CYS A 31 -9.98 14.95 11.23
CA CYS A 31 -9.63 14.61 9.88
C CYS A 31 -9.10 13.17 9.83
N ALA A 32 -9.97 12.20 9.48
CA ALA A 32 -9.50 10.98 8.91
C ALA A 32 -8.71 11.45 7.69
N GLN A 33 -7.41 11.54 7.83
CA GLN A 33 -6.54 11.72 6.68
C GLN A 33 -6.85 10.51 5.81
N ILE A 34 -7.71 10.74 4.83
CA ILE A 34 -7.84 9.84 3.70
C ILE A 34 -6.42 9.75 3.19
N LYS A 35 -5.71 8.67 3.56
CA LYS A 35 -4.42 8.35 2.96
C LYS A 35 -4.72 8.34 1.49
N LYS A 36 -4.32 9.41 0.81
CA LYS A 36 -4.41 9.51 -0.65
C LYS A 36 -3.83 8.20 -1.17
N PRO A 37 -4.60 7.37 -1.87
CA PRO A 37 -4.06 6.14 -2.40
C PRO A 37 -2.77 6.49 -3.12
N PRO A 38 -1.69 5.72 -2.96
CA PRO A 38 -0.43 6.02 -3.62
C PRO A 38 -0.75 6.26 -5.09
N ALA A 39 -0.29 7.37 -5.61
CA ALA A 39 -0.62 7.83 -6.96
C ALA A 39 -0.46 6.63 -7.89
N GLN A 40 -1.58 6.11 -8.39
CA GLN A 40 -1.57 4.99 -9.30
C GLN A 40 -0.69 5.43 -10.45
N ALA A 41 0.45 4.75 -10.61
CA ALA A 41 1.36 5.01 -11.68
C ALA A 41 0.51 5.06 -12.95
N ARG A 42 0.55 6.17 -13.68
CA ARG A 42 -0.18 6.35 -14.94
C ARG A 42 -0.07 5.07 -15.73
N ALA A 43 -1.20 4.49 -16.12
CA ALA A 43 -1.24 3.23 -16.83
C ALA A 43 -0.29 3.30 -18.03
N VAL A 44 0.87 2.70 -17.92
CA VAL A 44 1.87 2.69 -18.98
C VAL A 44 1.31 1.81 -20.09
N PRO A 45 1.36 2.24 -21.35
CA PRO A 45 0.89 1.44 -22.46
C PRO A 45 1.63 0.09 -22.52
N ALA A 46 0.90 -0.98 -22.83
CA ALA A 46 1.49 -2.31 -23.03
C ALA A 46 2.53 -2.28 -24.18
N GLY A 47 3.61 -3.04 -24.01
CA GLY A 47 4.70 -3.12 -24.99
C GLY A 47 5.81 -2.08 -24.86
N VAL A 48 5.63 -1.05 -24.02
CA VAL A 48 6.70 -0.07 -23.73
C VAL A 48 7.86 -0.78 -23.03
N ARG A 49 9.07 -0.47 -23.48
CA ARG A 49 10.30 -1.03 -22.92
C ARG A 49 10.54 -0.53 -21.50
N PHE A 50 10.98 -1.43 -20.66
CA PHE A 50 11.41 -1.16 -19.28
C PHE A 50 12.87 -1.53 -19.14
N ASP A 51 13.68 -0.65 -18.56
CA ASP A 51 15.11 -0.86 -18.36
C ASP A 51 15.56 -0.02 -17.17
N LYS A 52 15.76 -0.66 -16.00
CA LYS A 52 16.10 0.05 -14.77
C LYS A 52 16.89 -0.81 -13.79
N VAL A 53 17.67 -0.13 -12.95
CA VAL A 53 18.36 -0.72 -11.79
C VAL A 53 17.61 -0.35 -10.52
N GLY A 54 17.39 -1.32 -9.64
CA GLY A 54 16.69 -1.11 -8.38
C GLY A 54 16.79 -2.28 -7.43
N SER A 55 16.03 -2.22 -6.36
CA SER A 55 15.88 -3.31 -5.39
C SER A 55 14.65 -4.14 -5.71
N ILE A 56 14.71 -5.42 -5.37
CA ILE A 56 13.63 -6.37 -5.60
C ILE A 56 13.20 -7.03 -4.29
N THR A 57 11.90 -7.28 -4.15
CA THR A 57 11.32 -8.04 -3.04
C THR A 57 10.25 -8.98 -3.59
N LEU A 58 9.95 -10.06 -2.86
CA LEU A 58 8.83 -10.92 -3.20
C LEU A 58 7.51 -10.12 -3.07
N TYR A 59 6.58 -10.38 -3.96
CA TYR A 59 5.25 -9.79 -3.87
C TYR A 59 4.41 -10.53 -2.81
N PRO A 60 3.97 -9.88 -1.73
CA PRO A 60 3.34 -10.56 -0.60
C PRO A 60 1.82 -10.65 -0.70
N GLY A 61 1.20 -10.03 -1.70
CA GLY A 61 -0.24 -9.90 -1.83
C GLY A 61 -0.88 -10.86 -2.85
N GLU A 62 -2.18 -10.72 -3.04
CA GLU A 62 -2.88 -11.36 -4.15
C GLU A 62 -2.66 -10.53 -5.42
N PRO A 63 -1.97 -11.08 -6.42
CA PRO A 63 -1.71 -10.36 -7.65
C PRO A 63 -2.97 -10.30 -8.53
N CYS A 64 -3.14 -9.22 -9.28
CA CYS A 64 -4.19 -9.09 -10.28
C CYS A 64 -3.99 -10.02 -11.49
N THR A 65 -2.86 -10.67 -11.59
CA THR A 65 -2.55 -11.75 -12.54
C THR A 65 -1.50 -12.68 -11.91
N PRO A 66 -1.56 -14.00 -12.16
CA PRO A 66 -0.63 -14.96 -11.58
C PRO A 66 0.83 -14.78 -12.02
N GLN A 67 1.08 -13.99 -13.05
CA GLN A 67 2.43 -13.70 -13.53
C GLN A 67 3.22 -12.79 -12.60
N ILE A 68 2.56 -11.98 -11.75
CA ILE A 68 3.22 -11.07 -10.82
C ILE A 68 3.80 -11.84 -9.64
N MET A 69 5.12 -11.77 -9.48
CA MET A 69 5.85 -12.50 -8.43
C MET A 69 6.70 -11.58 -7.55
N PHE A 70 7.05 -10.39 -8.03
CA PHE A 70 7.98 -9.49 -7.35
C PHE A 70 7.49 -8.05 -7.37
N ASN A 71 7.94 -7.29 -6.35
CA ASN A 71 7.96 -5.84 -6.37
C ASN A 71 9.37 -5.38 -6.75
N PHE A 72 9.45 -4.40 -7.62
CA PHE A 72 10.70 -3.74 -7.99
C PHE A 72 10.63 -2.26 -7.65
N ARG A 73 11.61 -1.77 -6.93
CA ARG A 73 11.69 -0.38 -6.50
C ARG A 73 12.90 0.31 -7.11
N SER A 74 12.65 1.39 -7.84
CA SER A 74 13.69 2.23 -8.45
C SER A 74 13.27 3.69 -8.37
N ALA A 75 14.19 4.57 -7.93
CA ALA A 75 13.98 6.01 -7.89
C ALA A 75 12.63 6.45 -7.28
N GLY A 76 12.23 5.82 -6.17
CA GLY A 76 10.99 6.16 -5.45
C GLY A 76 9.70 5.60 -6.04
N SER A 77 9.74 4.92 -7.18
CA SER A 77 8.60 4.23 -7.77
C SER A 77 8.67 2.72 -7.55
N THR A 78 7.50 2.11 -7.34
CA THR A 78 7.37 0.65 -7.23
C THR A 78 6.60 0.12 -8.42
N VAL A 79 7.09 -0.98 -8.99
CA VAL A 79 6.53 -1.65 -10.16
C VAL A 79 6.41 -3.14 -9.87
N TRP A 80 5.38 -3.78 -10.38
CA TRP A 80 5.23 -5.23 -10.31
C TRP A 80 5.99 -5.90 -11.45
N LEU A 81 6.66 -7.00 -11.13
CA LEU A 81 7.38 -7.79 -12.12
C LEU A 81 6.79 -9.20 -12.22
N GLY A 82 6.68 -9.67 -13.46
CA GLY A 82 6.49 -11.07 -13.79
C GLY A 82 7.78 -11.61 -14.42
N ALA A 83 8.30 -12.73 -13.91
CA ALA A 83 9.55 -13.30 -14.41
C ALA A 83 9.33 -14.69 -15.03
N PRO A 84 10.05 -15.03 -16.12
CA PRO A 84 10.06 -16.37 -16.64
C PRO A 84 10.76 -17.32 -15.65
N LYS A 85 10.48 -18.61 -15.77
CA LYS A 85 10.96 -19.63 -14.80
C LYS A 85 12.48 -19.63 -14.60
N HIS A 86 13.24 -19.37 -15.65
CA HIS A 86 14.71 -19.35 -15.58
C HIS A 86 15.25 -18.14 -14.81
N GLU A 87 14.54 -17.02 -14.79
CA GLU A 87 14.95 -15.82 -14.04
C GLU A 87 14.41 -15.83 -12.59
N THR A 88 13.35 -16.56 -12.33
CA THR A 88 12.67 -16.57 -11.02
C THR A 88 13.60 -16.97 -9.89
N LYS A 89 14.49 -17.96 -10.08
CA LYS A 89 15.40 -18.44 -9.06
C LYS A 89 16.40 -17.35 -8.67
N MET A 90 17.05 -16.75 -9.64
CA MET A 90 18.04 -15.70 -9.43
C MET A 90 17.40 -14.47 -8.77
N LEU A 91 16.23 -14.03 -9.23
CA LEU A 91 15.50 -12.91 -8.65
C LEU A 91 15.04 -13.19 -7.22
N THR A 92 14.65 -14.42 -6.91
CA THR A 92 14.28 -14.83 -5.54
C THR A 92 15.49 -14.75 -4.60
N GLU A 93 16.63 -15.19 -5.04
CA GLU A 93 17.88 -15.11 -4.26
C GLU A 93 18.32 -13.66 -4.08
N ALA A 94 18.24 -12.84 -5.12
CA ALA A 94 18.52 -11.41 -5.05
C ALA A 94 17.58 -10.69 -4.05
N ALA A 95 16.31 -11.03 -4.03
CA ALA A 95 15.34 -10.49 -3.08
C ALA A 95 15.67 -10.87 -1.64
N LYS A 96 16.04 -12.13 -1.38
CA LYS A 96 16.43 -12.61 -0.05
C LYS A 96 17.72 -11.95 0.47
N ASN A 97 18.63 -11.66 -0.41
CA ASN A 97 19.94 -11.08 -0.09
C ASN A 97 19.97 -9.55 -0.18
N ASN A 98 18.82 -8.91 -0.41
CA ASN A 98 18.69 -7.45 -0.59
C ASN A 98 19.65 -6.90 -1.67
N GLN A 99 19.88 -7.66 -2.71
CA GLN A 99 20.75 -7.26 -3.81
C GLN A 99 20.03 -6.32 -4.78
N ARG A 100 20.78 -5.42 -5.39
CA ARG A 100 20.26 -4.62 -6.48
C ARG A 100 20.34 -5.41 -7.78
N VAL A 101 19.33 -5.23 -8.61
CA VAL A 101 19.21 -5.92 -9.90
C VAL A 101 18.97 -4.92 -11.02
N HIS A 102 19.54 -5.20 -12.17
CA HIS A 102 19.20 -4.54 -13.42
C HIS A 102 18.12 -5.37 -14.12
N ILE A 103 16.98 -4.76 -14.39
CA ILE A 103 15.83 -5.41 -15.00
C ILE A 103 15.57 -4.79 -16.37
N SER A 104 15.56 -5.63 -17.38
CA SER A 104 15.06 -5.29 -18.71
C SER A 104 13.79 -6.08 -19.01
N GLY A 105 12.81 -5.44 -19.61
CA GLY A 105 11.53 -6.08 -19.88
C GLY A 105 10.59 -5.21 -20.71
N LYS A 106 9.33 -5.61 -20.72
CA LYS A 106 8.26 -4.86 -21.40
C LYS A 106 7.04 -4.76 -20.52
N TRP A 107 6.38 -3.63 -20.55
CA TRP A 107 5.10 -3.43 -19.86
C TRP A 107 4.03 -4.35 -20.46
N ARG A 108 3.27 -4.98 -19.57
CA ARG A 108 2.12 -5.82 -19.88
C ARG A 108 0.90 -5.37 -19.06
N ARG A 109 -0.27 -5.72 -19.53
CA ARG A 109 -1.53 -5.58 -18.80
C ARG A 109 -2.05 -6.95 -18.43
N GLY A 110 -2.46 -7.11 -17.16
CA GLY A 110 -3.25 -8.26 -16.73
C GLY A 110 -4.69 -8.17 -17.20
N GLY A 111 -5.47 -9.21 -16.93
CA GLY A 111 -6.87 -9.30 -17.34
C GLY A 111 -7.83 -8.32 -16.67
N GLN A 112 -7.40 -7.67 -15.57
CA GLN A 112 -8.19 -6.67 -14.86
C GLN A 112 -7.75 -5.24 -15.25
N SER A 113 -8.68 -4.30 -15.23
CA SER A 113 -8.36 -2.88 -15.37
C SER A 113 -7.38 -2.46 -14.26
N ASN A 114 -6.42 -1.63 -14.59
CA ASN A 114 -5.35 -1.15 -13.69
C ASN A 114 -4.31 -2.20 -13.26
N CYS A 115 -4.30 -3.38 -13.83
CA CYS A 115 -3.27 -4.39 -13.61
C CYS A 115 -2.13 -4.22 -14.63
N SER A 116 -1.15 -3.39 -14.33
CA SER A 116 0.04 -3.21 -15.17
C SER A 116 1.27 -3.77 -14.47
N TYR A 117 2.07 -4.55 -15.17
CA TYR A 117 3.31 -5.13 -14.66
C TYR A 117 4.37 -5.18 -15.75
N VAL A 118 5.61 -5.38 -15.37
CA VAL A 118 6.72 -5.60 -16.32
C VAL A 118 6.98 -7.10 -16.45
N GLU A 119 6.90 -7.61 -17.65
CA GLU A 119 7.39 -8.94 -17.99
C GLU A 119 8.89 -8.87 -18.20
N VAL A 120 9.62 -9.52 -17.33
CA VAL A 120 11.08 -9.53 -17.35
C VAL A 120 11.57 -10.36 -18.54
N THR A 121 12.45 -9.78 -19.35
CA THR A 121 13.14 -10.48 -20.45
C THR A 121 14.58 -10.82 -20.10
N SER A 122 15.21 -10.02 -19.22
CA SER A 122 16.57 -10.25 -18.72
C SER A 122 16.71 -9.59 -17.35
N ALA A 123 17.46 -10.24 -16.47
CA ALA A 123 17.77 -9.71 -15.15
C ALA A 123 19.22 -10.04 -14.77
N GLU A 124 19.90 -9.08 -14.15
CA GLU A 124 21.28 -9.22 -13.72
C GLU A 124 21.46 -8.59 -12.33
N VAL A 125 22.22 -9.26 -11.47
CA VAL A 125 22.61 -8.70 -10.17
C VAL A 125 23.69 -7.66 -10.39
N THR A 126 23.44 -6.43 -9.91
CA THR A 126 24.44 -5.35 -9.96
C THR A 126 25.35 -5.43 -8.73
N ARG A 127 26.64 -5.32 -8.94
CA ARG A 127 27.66 -5.25 -7.88
C ARG A 127 27.87 -3.82 -7.41
#